data_457f24e226ebc5bd789b97602553f946
#
_entry.id   457f24e226ebc5bd789b97602553f946
#
_cell.length_a   1.000
_cell.length_b   1.000
_cell.length_c   1.000
_cell.angle_alpha   90.00
_cell.angle_beta   90.00
_cell.angle_gamma   90.00
#
_symmetry.space_group_name_H-M   'P 1'
#
loop_
_entity.id
_entity.type
_entity.pdbx_description
1 polymer ?
#
loop_
_entity_poly.entity_id
_entity_poly.type
_entity_poly.pdbx_seq_one_letter_code
_entity_poly.pdbx_strand_id
1 'polypeptide(L)'
;MTPWLVIVLLLGNFMLMAFDAREITSGQRIIRVWSQSVADFVQSPVTSVSGGVGNYFSSISNLRSAQSDNDLLKQRVQELELDIRGKDDLTAENDRLRGLLNLKENSKYKVLTARVIGRDPSIWFDSSIINRGSLDGVKLNMPVVSDGGLIGRVTAVSPLTAQIDLITRDKSGVGGVIGEIGTSNILGVVAGTSKRDLVEMKYVSGSADVQPGQLVYTTGQDGIYPAGLKVGEIVEVRSGSATVPHQIFIRPSAAINSIKEVGVLLYEPPPKVEFDQKLPNALKDTKKK
;
A
#
# COMPACT_ATOMS: atom_id res chain seq x y z
N MET A 1 73.54 38.46 -6.45
CA MET A 1 73.83 37.46 -7.53
C MET A 1 73.73 38.06 -8.93
N THR A 2 73.57 39.33 -9.09
CA THR A 2 73.09 39.86 -10.34
C THR A 2 74.08 40.60 -11.24
N PRO A 3 75.17 41.18 -10.77
CA PRO A 3 76.03 41.92 -11.69
C PRO A 3 76.80 41.01 -12.67
N TRP A 4 77.19 39.79 -12.24
CA TRP A 4 77.99 38.92 -13.08
C TRP A 4 77.21 38.27 -14.21
N LEU A 5 75.93 37.97 -13.96
CA LEU A 5 75.04 37.47 -14.97
C LEU A 5 74.76 38.48 -16.06
N VAL A 6 74.61 39.74 -15.72
CA VAL A 6 74.48 40.88 -16.65
C VAL A 6 75.72 41.09 -17.49
N ILE A 7 76.91 40.96 -16.90
CA ILE A 7 78.17 41.06 -17.63
C ILE A 7 78.34 39.91 -18.59
N VAL A 8 78.02 38.68 -18.20
CA VAL A 8 78.03 37.51 -19.11
C VAL A 8 77.07 37.65 -20.28
N LEU A 9 75.89 38.17 -20.00
CA LEU A 9 74.83 38.38 -21.01
C LEU A 9 75.27 39.50 -21.98
N LEU A 10 75.87 40.61 -21.50
CA LEU A 10 76.42 41.69 -22.31
C LEU A 10 77.55 41.22 -23.18
N LEU A 11 78.56 40.42 -22.62
CA LEU A 11 79.64 39.86 -23.36
C LEU A 11 79.12 38.86 -24.43
N GLY A 12 78.16 38.01 -24.13
CA GLY A 12 77.51 37.12 -25.06
C GLY A 12 76.80 37.88 -26.23
N ASN A 13 76.14 38.98 -25.92
CA ASN A 13 75.49 39.85 -26.92
C ASN A 13 76.51 40.55 -27.80
N PHE A 14 77.64 41.03 -27.19
CA PHE A 14 78.71 41.68 -27.94
C PHE A 14 79.46 40.68 -28.86
N MET A 15 79.64 39.46 -28.39
CA MET A 15 80.28 38.38 -29.17
C MET A 15 79.39 37.99 -30.35
N LEU A 16 78.03 37.88 -30.18
CA LEU A 16 77.09 37.66 -31.23
C LEU A 16 77.06 38.79 -32.27
N MET A 17 77.14 40.06 -31.81
CA MET A 17 77.21 41.23 -32.69
C MET A 17 78.50 41.24 -33.51
N ALA A 18 79.69 40.86 -32.89
CA ALA A 18 80.95 40.75 -33.59
C ALA A 18 81.02 39.64 -34.65
N PHE A 19 80.29 38.53 -34.41
CA PHE A 19 80.16 37.43 -35.39
C PHE A 19 79.26 37.85 -36.57
N ASP A 20 78.19 38.58 -36.31
CA ASP A 20 77.26 39.07 -37.34
C ASP A 20 77.92 40.12 -38.25
N ALA A 21 78.91 40.88 -37.74
CA ALA A 21 79.65 41.90 -38.50
C ALA A 21 80.71 41.28 -39.48
N ARG A 22 81.00 40.00 -39.37
CA ARG A 22 82.11 39.38 -40.09
C ARG A 22 81.67 38.64 -41.40
N GLU A 23 80.38 38.40 -41.60
CA GLU A 23 79.87 37.74 -42.83
C GLU A 23 79.29 38.77 -43.80
N ILE A 24 80.14 39.14 -44.77
CA ILE A 24 79.81 40.17 -45.82
C ILE A 24 79.19 39.49 -47.07
N THR A 25 78.91 38.19 -47.06
CA THR A 25 78.62 37.48 -48.35
C THR A 25 77.14 37.05 -48.54
N SER A 26 76.25 37.16 -47.59
CA SER A 26 74.84 36.89 -47.81
C SER A 26 74.03 38.08 -47.31
N GLY A 27 73.36 38.78 -48.20
CA GLY A 27 72.62 40.02 -47.99
C GLY A 27 71.44 39.97 -46.97
N GLN A 28 71.42 39.01 -46.05
CA GLN A 28 70.46 38.93 -44.98
C GLN A 28 71.16 38.83 -43.63
N ARG A 29 70.85 39.75 -42.72
CA ARG A 29 71.37 39.72 -41.35
C ARG A 29 70.78 38.53 -40.58
N ILE A 30 71.62 37.61 -40.15
CA ILE A 30 71.25 36.37 -39.43
C ILE A 30 70.42 36.67 -38.21
N ILE A 31 70.72 37.79 -37.51
CA ILE A 31 69.96 38.20 -36.32
C ILE A 31 68.51 38.52 -36.64
N ARG A 32 68.18 39.00 -37.82
CA ARG A 32 66.82 39.35 -38.23
C ARG A 32 65.95 38.11 -38.44
N VAL A 33 66.54 37.06 -38.97
CA VAL A 33 65.85 35.77 -39.22
C VAL A 33 65.62 35.05 -37.87
N TRP A 34 66.62 35.10 -36.96
CA TRP A 34 66.50 34.51 -35.62
C TRP A 34 65.47 35.21 -34.76
N SER A 35 65.45 36.54 -34.76
CA SER A 35 64.48 37.29 -33.98
C SER A 35 63.03 37.06 -34.46
N GLN A 36 62.81 36.85 -35.76
CA GLN A 36 61.47 36.47 -36.26
C GLN A 36 61.09 35.04 -35.88
N SER A 37 62.03 34.08 -35.95
CA SER A 37 61.74 32.68 -35.57
C SER A 37 61.48 32.52 -34.07
N VAL A 38 62.12 33.34 -33.19
CA VAL A 38 61.89 33.32 -31.75
C VAL A 38 60.56 34.02 -31.42
N ALA A 39 60.21 35.10 -32.16
CA ALA A 39 58.93 35.79 -31.96
C ALA A 39 57.72 34.89 -32.34
N ASP A 40 57.83 34.13 -33.43
CA ASP A 40 56.80 33.16 -33.85
C ASP A 40 56.63 31.99 -32.88
N PHE A 41 57.76 31.52 -32.22
CA PHE A 41 57.71 30.48 -31.23
C PHE A 41 57.07 30.93 -29.90
N VAL A 42 57.22 32.19 -29.54
CA VAL A 42 56.67 32.74 -28.27
C VAL A 42 55.21 33.16 -28.45
N GLN A 43 54.78 33.54 -29.69
CA GLN A 43 53.41 33.93 -29.93
C GLN A 43 52.44 32.77 -30.14
N SER A 44 52.86 31.59 -30.60
CA SER A 44 52.02 30.47 -30.91
C SER A 44 51.38 29.72 -29.70
N PRO A 45 52.01 29.62 -28.51
CA PRO A 45 51.37 28.94 -27.39
C PRO A 45 50.39 29.80 -26.57
N VAL A 46 50.44 31.16 -26.67
CA VAL A 46 49.60 32.02 -25.79
C VAL A 46 48.12 32.00 -26.21
N THR A 47 47.83 31.81 -27.47
CA THR A 47 46.45 31.75 -27.97
C THR A 47 45.76 30.40 -27.76
N SER A 48 46.51 29.31 -27.66
CA SER A 48 45.93 27.98 -27.48
C SER A 48 45.77 27.59 -25.97
N VAL A 49 46.52 28.21 -25.03
CA VAL A 49 46.40 27.93 -23.61
C VAL A 49 45.25 28.72 -22.97
N SER A 50 44.94 29.92 -23.46
CA SER A 50 43.82 30.74 -22.92
C SER A 50 42.44 30.14 -23.20
N GLY A 51 42.27 29.42 -24.32
CA GLY A 51 41.01 28.76 -24.67
C GLY A 51 40.79 27.45 -23.89
N GLY A 52 41.87 26.70 -23.57
CA GLY A 52 41.80 25.42 -22.88
C GLY A 52 41.51 25.56 -21.37
N VAL A 53 42.12 26.51 -20.72
CA VAL A 53 41.94 26.73 -19.26
C VAL A 53 40.55 27.26 -18.95
N GLY A 54 40.02 28.16 -19.77
CA GLY A 54 38.65 28.70 -19.60
C GLY A 54 37.57 27.61 -19.74
N ASN A 55 37.74 26.70 -20.67
CA ASN A 55 36.80 25.56 -20.86
C ASN A 55 36.87 24.50 -19.75
N TYR A 56 38.04 24.27 -19.15
CA TYR A 56 38.17 23.37 -18.00
C TYR A 56 37.52 23.94 -16.74
N PHE A 57 37.64 25.23 -16.47
CA PHE A 57 36.99 25.85 -15.33
C PHE A 57 35.48 25.95 -15.50
N SER A 58 34.98 26.27 -16.71
CA SER A 58 33.56 26.27 -17.00
C SER A 58 32.95 24.87 -16.94
N SER A 59 33.65 23.83 -17.34
CA SER A 59 33.18 22.44 -17.26
C SER A 59 33.08 21.96 -15.78
N ILE A 60 34.02 22.37 -14.91
CA ILE A 60 33.97 22.02 -13.48
C ILE A 60 32.88 22.81 -12.75
N SER A 61 32.67 24.08 -13.09
CA SER A 61 31.56 24.86 -12.52
C SER A 61 30.20 24.31 -12.97
N ASN A 62 30.07 23.92 -14.23
CA ASN A 62 28.85 23.30 -14.77
C ASN A 62 28.57 21.91 -14.18
N LEU A 63 29.61 21.12 -13.85
CA LEU A 63 29.46 19.84 -13.16
C LEU A 63 28.97 20.03 -11.71
N ARG A 64 29.46 21.03 -11.01
CA ARG A 64 29.00 21.34 -9.65
C ARG A 64 27.57 21.87 -9.63
N SER A 65 27.21 22.77 -10.55
CA SER A 65 25.84 23.23 -10.67
C SER A 65 24.88 22.10 -11.08
N ALA A 66 25.27 21.26 -12.04
CA ALA A 66 24.49 20.08 -12.44
C ALA A 66 24.31 19.06 -11.28
N GLN A 67 25.31 18.89 -10.44
CA GLN A 67 25.18 18.07 -9.23
C GLN A 67 24.23 18.70 -8.22
N SER A 68 24.37 20.00 -7.94
CA SER A 68 23.47 20.74 -7.06
C SER A 68 22.02 20.70 -7.56
N ASP A 69 21.82 20.91 -8.87
CA ASP A 69 20.51 20.84 -9.50
C ASP A 69 19.91 19.42 -9.45
N ASN A 70 20.75 18.39 -9.60
CA ASN A 70 20.33 17.00 -9.46
C ASN A 70 19.87 16.67 -8.03
N ASP A 71 20.61 17.17 -7.03
CA ASP A 71 20.25 16.96 -5.63
C ASP A 71 18.99 17.73 -5.25
N LEU A 72 18.84 18.95 -5.76
CA LEU A 72 17.61 19.76 -5.59
C LEU A 72 16.41 19.08 -6.27
N LEU A 73 16.58 18.57 -7.48
CA LEU A 73 15.54 17.83 -8.19
C LEU A 73 15.15 16.54 -7.46
N LYS A 74 16.12 15.79 -6.92
CA LYS A 74 15.84 14.61 -6.10
C LYS A 74 15.04 14.97 -4.84
N GLN A 75 15.42 16.04 -4.14
CA GLN A 75 14.65 16.51 -2.98
C GLN A 75 13.23 16.91 -3.39
N ARG A 76 13.08 17.59 -4.53
CA ARG A 76 11.76 17.98 -5.01
C ARG A 76 10.90 16.79 -5.44
N VAL A 77 11.51 15.78 -6.05
CA VAL A 77 10.81 14.50 -6.37
C VAL A 77 10.35 13.81 -5.09
N GLN A 78 11.23 13.71 -4.08
CA GLN A 78 10.85 13.10 -2.78
C GLN A 78 9.72 13.88 -2.09
N GLU A 79 9.77 15.20 -2.10
CA GLU A 79 8.70 16.05 -1.55
C GLU A 79 7.37 15.82 -2.28
N LEU A 80 7.41 15.81 -3.63
CA LEU A 80 6.22 15.56 -4.44
C LEU A 80 5.66 14.15 -4.25
N GLU A 81 6.53 13.14 -4.09
CA GLU A 81 6.10 11.77 -3.80
C GLU A 81 5.40 11.66 -2.43
N LEU A 82 5.90 12.39 -1.41
CA LEU A 82 5.24 12.46 -0.11
C LEU A 82 3.88 13.16 -0.18
N ASP A 83 3.80 14.25 -0.94
CA ASP A 83 2.55 14.97 -1.17
C ASP A 83 1.52 14.12 -1.91
N ILE A 84 1.95 13.36 -2.93
CA ILE A 84 1.08 12.44 -3.67
C ILE A 84 0.55 11.35 -2.73
N ARG A 85 1.42 10.70 -1.95
CA ARG A 85 0.99 9.67 -0.97
C ARG A 85 -0.01 10.24 0.04
N GLY A 86 0.24 11.45 0.54
CA GLY A 86 -0.70 12.12 1.45
C GLY A 86 -2.07 12.38 0.81
N LYS A 87 -2.10 12.77 -0.47
CA LYS A 87 -3.35 12.97 -1.21
C LYS A 87 -4.08 11.64 -1.50
N ASP A 88 -3.35 10.60 -1.85
CA ASP A 88 -3.90 9.26 -2.09
C ASP A 88 -4.54 8.71 -0.80
N ASP A 89 -3.87 8.87 0.35
CA ASP A 89 -4.41 8.47 1.65
C ASP A 89 -5.71 9.22 1.99
N LEU A 90 -5.75 10.54 1.77
CA LEU A 90 -6.95 11.35 2.00
C LEU A 90 -8.09 10.98 1.05
N THR A 91 -7.79 10.65 -0.21
CA THR A 91 -8.79 10.22 -1.18
C THR A 91 -9.37 8.87 -0.77
N ALA A 92 -8.52 7.91 -0.42
CA ALA A 92 -8.95 6.60 0.06
C ALA A 92 -9.77 6.69 1.35
N GLU A 93 -9.41 7.60 2.28
CA GLU A 93 -10.22 7.86 3.48
C GLU A 93 -11.59 8.45 3.13
N ASN A 94 -11.63 9.41 2.20
CA ASN A 94 -12.89 10.04 1.76
C ASN A 94 -13.83 9.01 1.12
N ASP A 95 -13.31 8.15 0.22
CA ASP A 95 -14.10 7.13 -0.44
C ASP A 95 -14.64 6.11 0.56
N ARG A 96 -13.84 5.70 1.54
CA ARG A 96 -14.27 4.80 2.61
C ARG A 96 -15.35 5.44 3.49
N LEU A 97 -15.19 6.71 3.88
CA LEU A 97 -16.20 7.43 4.67
C LEU A 97 -17.51 7.60 3.90
N ARG A 98 -17.42 7.87 2.58
CA ARG A 98 -18.61 7.90 1.70
C ARG A 98 -19.27 6.52 1.62
N GLY A 99 -18.50 5.44 1.50
CA GLY A 99 -19.00 4.08 1.52
C GLY A 99 -19.77 3.77 2.82
N LEU A 100 -19.24 4.16 3.97
CA LEU A 100 -19.93 4.00 5.25
C LEU A 100 -21.19 4.89 5.37
N LEU A 101 -21.18 6.09 4.80
CA LEU A 101 -22.36 6.96 4.75
C LEU A 101 -23.46 6.34 3.88
N ASN A 102 -23.13 5.87 2.70
CA ASN A 102 -24.04 5.15 1.82
C ASN A 102 -24.60 3.89 2.50
N LEU A 103 -23.78 3.14 3.20
CA LEU A 103 -24.22 1.99 3.98
C LEU A 103 -25.25 2.40 5.05
N LYS A 104 -25.01 3.52 5.75
CA LYS A 104 -25.91 4.04 6.78
C LYS A 104 -27.25 4.49 6.20
N GLU A 105 -27.23 5.13 5.01
CA GLU A 105 -28.43 5.63 4.34
C GLU A 105 -29.26 4.51 3.72
N ASN A 106 -28.61 3.50 3.12
CA ASN A 106 -29.29 2.40 2.42
C ASN A 106 -29.56 1.17 3.30
N SER A 107 -29.08 1.14 4.52
CA SER A 107 -29.32 0.02 5.44
C SER A 107 -30.74 0.04 5.99
N LYS A 108 -31.37 -1.14 6.03
CA LYS A 108 -32.65 -1.35 6.73
C LYS A 108 -32.51 -1.19 8.26
N TYR A 109 -31.28 -1.23 8.77
CA TYR A 109 -30.95 -1.19 10.19
C TYR A 109 -30.20 0.09 10.52
N LYS A 110 -30.36 0.58 11.73
CA LYS A 110 -29.59 1.73 12.22
C LYS A 110 -28.10 1.33 12.31
N VAL A 111 -27.24 2.06 11.63
CA VAL A 111 -25.78 1.85 11.62
C VAL A 111 -25.10 2.84 12.54
N LEU A 112 -24.34 2.35 13.50
CA LEU A 112 -23.47 3.12 14.38
C LEU A 112 -22.04 3.05 13.86
N THR A 113 -21.50 4.16 13.36
CA THR A 113 -20.12 4.22 12.91
C THR A 113 -19.15 4.20 14.08
N ALA A 114 -18.12 3.36 13.99
CA ALA A 114 -17.06 3.21 14.98
C ALA A 114 -15.70 3.16 14.30
N ARG A 115 -14.65 3.58 15.02
CA ARG A 115 -13.26 3.47 14.59
C ARG A 115 -12.57 2.32 15.31
N VAL A 116 -11.76 1.56 14.60
CA VAL A 116 -10.88 0.54 15.18
C VAL A 116 -9.73 1.26 15.89
N ILE A 117 -9.60 1.04 17.20
CA ILE A 117 -8.60 1.68 18.05
C ILE A 117 -7.50 0.74 18.56
N GLY A 118 -7.67 -0.56 18.34
CA GLY A 118 -6.69 -1.54 18.78
C GLY A 118 -6.86 -2.88 18.06
N ARG A 119 -5.73 -3.57 17.89
CA ARG A 119 -5.63 -4.96 17.47
C ARG A 119 -4.53 -5.61 18.27
N ASP A 120 -4.76 -6.85 18.72
CA ASP A 120 -3.72 -7.64 19.35
C ASP A 120 -2.83 -8.25 18.26
N PRO A 121 -1.50 -8.01 18.26
CA PRO A 121 -0.60 -8.60 17.28
C PRO A 121 -0.62 -10.13 17.24
N SER A 122 -0.91 -10.80 18.37
CA SER A 122 -0.98 -12.26 18.46
C SER A 122 -2.22 -12.85 17.81
N ILE A 123 -3.31 -12.08 17.77
CA ILE A 123 -4.62 -12.46 17.23
C ILE A 123 -5.14 -11.45 16.21
N TRP A 124 -4.22 -10.86 15.45
CA TRP A 124 -4.49 -9.76 14.51
C TRP A 124 -5.66 -10.01 13.55
N PHE A 125 -5.82 -11.26 13.13
CA PHE A 125 -6.85 -11.68 12.19
C PHE A 125 -8.12 -12.20 12.87
N ASP A 126 -8.13 -12.26 14.19
CA ASP A 126 -9.21 -12.86 14.95
C ASP A 126 -10.10 -11.83 15.61
N SER A 127 -9.54 -10.72 16.11
CA SER A 127 -10.30 -9.73 16.82
C SER A 127 -9.76 -8.31 16.67
N SER A 128 -10.63 -7.32 16.93
CA SER A 128 -10.29 -5.90 16.96
C SER A 128 -11.10 -5.18 18.03
N ILE A 129 -10.61 -4.03 18.47
CA ILE A 129 -11.29 -3.19 19.45
C ILE A 129 -11.78 -1.91 18.76
N ILE A 130 -13.03 -1.53 19.02
CA ILE A 130 -13.66 -0.32 18.50
C ILE A 130 -13.94 0.71 19.59
N ASN A 131 -14.01 1.99 19.22
CA ASN A 131 -14.25 3.13 20.12
C ASN A 131 -15.75 3.40 20.37
N ARG A 132 -16.57 2.37 20.39
CA ARG A 132 -17.99 2.43 20.72
C ARG A 132 -18.32 1.31 21.68
N GLY A 133 -19.15 1.60 22.67
CA GLY A 133 -19.51 0.67 23.73
C GLY A 133 -21.00 0.67 24.09
N SER A 134 -21.31 0.18 25.25
CA SER A 134 -22.71 0.08 25.73
C SER A 134 -23.39 1.42 25.86
N LEU A 135 -22.64 2.50 26.17
CA LEU A 135 -23.20 3.86 26.24
C LEU A 135 -23.67 4.37 24.87
N ASP A 136 -23.09 3.85 23.78
CA ASP A 136 -23.50 4.16 22.41
C ASP A 136 -24.61 3.23 21.89
N GLY A 137 -25.05 2.27 22.71
CA GLY A 137 -26.09 1.28 22.37
C GLY A 137 -25.55 -0.01 21.74
N VAL A 138 -24.22 -0.24 21.80
CA VAL A 138 -23.63 -1.50 21.33
C VAL A 138 -23.99 -2.63 22.29
N LYS A 139 -24.42 -3.76 21.75
CA LYS A 139 -24.75 -4.98 22.50
C LYS A 139 -23.96 -6.18 21.94
N LEU A 140 -23.89 -7.25 22.72
CA LEU A 140 -23.32 -8.52 22.28
C LEU A 140 -24.03 -9.06 21.05
N ASN A 141 -23.28 -9.75 20.19
CA ASN A 141 -23.72 -10.36 18.94
C ASN A 141 -24.20 -9.38 17.85
N MET A 142 -24.08 -8.07 18.05
CA MET A 142 -24.38 -7.12 16.97
C MET A 142 -23.42 -7.33 15.80
N PRO A 143 -23.93 -7.41 14.55
CA PRO A 143 -23.11 -7.52 13.35
C PRO A 143 -22.28 -6.27 13.12
N VAL A 144 -21.07 -6.48 12.61
CA VAL A 144 -20.15 -5.40 12.23
C VAL A 144 -19.83 -5.53 10.75
N VAL A 145 -19.99 -4.43 10.03
CA VAL A 145 -19.87 -4.35 8.57
C VAL A 145 -18.94 -3.20 8.16
N SER A 146 -18.45 -3.25 6.95
CA SER A 146 -17.83 -2.13 6.25
C SER A 146 -18.58 -1.81 4.96
N ASP A 147 -18.07 -0.88 4.18
CA ASP A 147 -18.51 -0.58 2.81
C ASP A 147 -18.45 -1.81 1.89
N GLY A 148 -17.45 -2.68 2.08
CA GLY A 148 -17.26 -3.90 1.28
C GLY A 148 -18.16 -5.07 1.70
N GLY A 149 -18.64 -5.12 2.96
CA GLY A 149 -19.43 -6.24 3.44
C GLY A 149 -19.25 -6.58 4.92
N LEU A 150 -19.54 -7.83 5.27
CA LEU A 150 -19.47 -8.33 6.64
C LEU A 150 -18.03 -8.41 7.15
N ILE A 151 -17.79 -7.84 8.33
CA ILE A 151 -16.51 -7.89 9.06
C ILE A 151 -16.54 -8.97 10.15
N GLY A 152 -17.64 -9.02 10.93
CA GLY A 152 -17.73 -9.90 12.08
C GLY A 152 -18.88 -9.55 13.00
N ARG A 153 -18.71 -9.83 14.29
CA ARG A 153 -19.69 -9.51 15.33
C ARG A 153 -19.05 -9.01 16.62
N VAL A 154 -19.81 -8.31 17.44
CA VAL A 154 -19.43 -7.90 18.78
C VAL A 154 -19.43 -9.10 19.72
N THR A 155 -18.31 -9.33 20.44
CA THR A 155 -18.14 -10.45 21.37
C THR A 155 -17.93 -10.03 22.82
N ALA A 156 -17.47 -8.78 23.05
CA ALA A 156 -17.40 -8.19 24.39
C ALA A 156 -17.73 -6.70 24.32
N VAL A 157 -18.37 -6.18 25.35
CA VAL A 157 -18.80 -4.78 25.39
C VAL A 157 -18.41 -4.19 26.75
N SER A 158 -17.72 -3.06 26.69
CA SER A 158 -17.40 -2.17 27.79
C SER A 158 -18.19 -0.85 27.65
N PRO A 159 -18.20 0.05 28.65
CA PRO A 159 -18.96 1.30 28.54
C PRO A 159 -18.60 2.14 27.29
N LEU A 160 -17.31 2.29 26.95
CA LEU A 160 -16.81 3.15 25.88
C LEU A 160 -16.23 2.40 24.68
N THR A 161 -15.99 1.09 24.81
CA THR A 161 -15.33 0.27 23.79
C THR A 161 -16.04 -1.06 23.62
N ALA A 162 -15.86 -1.72 22.49
CA ALA A 162 -16.30 -3.09 22.29
C ALA A 162 -15.24 -3.89 21.53
N GLN A 163 -15.20 -5.18 21.78
CA GLN A 163 -14.39 -6.13 21.03
C GLN A 163 -15.25 -6.78 19.94
N ILE A 164 -14.69 -6.88 18.77
CA ILE A 164 -15.30 -7.55 17.62
C ILE A 164 -14.46 -8.76 17.23
N ASP A 165 -15.12 -9.88 17.01
CA ASP A 165 -14.51 -11.06 16.39
C ASP A 165 -14.72 -10.98 14.88
N LEU A 166 -13.64 -11.21 14.14
CA LEU A 166 -13.64 -11.17 12.68
C LEU A 166 -14.16 -12.49 12.10
N ILE A 167 -14.72 -12.44 10.89
CA ILE A 167 -15.18 -13.67 10.20
C ILE A 167 -14.04 -14.61 9.84
N THR A 168 -12.81 -14.11 9.84
CA THR A 168 -11.58 -14.88 9.60
C THR A 168 -11.13 -15.74 10.80
N ARG A 169 -11.73 -15.53 11.97
CA ARG A 169 -11.44 -16.32 13.15
C ARG A 169 -11.93 -17.76 12.98
N ASP A 170 -11.11 -18.76 13.33
CA ASP A 170 -11.42 -20.19 13.17
C ASP A 170 -12.73 -20.62 13.84
N LYS A 171 -13.10 -19.97 14.94
CA LYS A 171 -14.35 -20.22 15.68
C LYS A 171 -15.50 -19.32 15.27
N SER A 172 -15.33 -18.51 14.20
CA SER A 172 -16.44 -17.74 13.65
C SER A 172 -17.43 -18.69 12.95
N GLY A 173 -18.70 -18.34 12.97
CA GLY A 173 -19.73 -19.09 12.26
C GLY A 173 -20.76 -18.11 11.74
N VAL A 174 -20.94 -18.08 10.42
CA VAL A 174 -21.91 -17.23 9.72
C VAL A 174 -22.73 -18.09 8.79
N GLY A 175 -24.04 -18.09 8.96
CA GLY A 175 -24.94 -18.76 8.03
C GLY A 175 -24.85 -18.08 6.66
N GLY A 176 -24.40 -18.80 5.64
CA GLY A 176 -24.19 -18.31 4.28
C GLY A 176 -25.10 -18.96 3.24
N VAL A 177 -25.44 -18.21 2.21
CA VAL A 177 -26.12 -18.66 0.99
C VAL A 177 -25.29 -18.22 -0.22
N ILE A 178 -25.14 -19.13 -1.18
CA ILE A 178 -24.46 -18.84 -2.45
C ILE A 178 -25.46 -18.31 -3.45
N GLY A 179 -25.20 -17.12 -4.04
CA GLY A 179 -26.11 -16.47 -4.98
C GLY A 179 -27.17 -15.63 -4.30
N GLU A 180 -28.27 -15.37 -4.99
CA GLU A 180 -29.35 -14.48 -4.51
C GLU A 180 -30.20 -15.15 -3.43
N ILE A 181 -30.53 -14.34 -2.40
CA ILE A 181 -31.40 -14.77 -1.30
C ILE A 181 -32.82 -14.99 -1.80
N GLY A 182 -33.37 -16.14 -1.46
CA GLY A 182 -34.75 -16.53 -1.86
C GLY A 182 -34.81 -17.26 -3.19
N THR A 183 -33.77 -17.20 -4.02
CA THR A 183 -33.69 -17.96 -5.29
C THR A 183 -32.76 -19.16 -5.14
N SER A 184 -31.65 -18.99 -4.44
CA SER A 184 -30.67 -20.06 -4.21
C SER A 184 -30.98 -20.82 -2.93
N ASN A 185 -30.89 -22.16 -3.01
CA ASN A 185 -31.00 -23.08 -1.87
C ASN A 185 -29.66 -23.67 -1.42
N ILE A 186 -28.53 -23.12 -1.92
CA ILE A 186 -27.22 -23.62 -1.57
C ILE A 186 -26.76 -22.93 -0.29
N LEU A 187 -27.02 -23.59 0.83
CA LEU A 187 -26.73 -23.09 2.18
C LEU A 187 -25.50 -23.76 2.77
N GLY A 188 -24.82 -23.03 3.65
CA GLY A 188 -23.67 -23.54 4.40
C GLY A 188 -23.29 -22.61 5.54
N VAL A 189 -22.20 -22.93 6.21
CA VAL A 189 -21.64 -22.14 7.31
C VAL A 189 -20.28 -21.62 6.89
N VAL A 190 -20.12 -20.31 6.87
CA VAL A 190 -18.84 -19.66 6.63
C VAL A 190 -18.10 -19.53 7.97
N ALA A 191 -16.85 -20.01 8.00
CA ALA A 191 -15.96 -19.95 9.17
C ALA A 191 -14.57 -19.50 8.72
N GLY A 192 -13.80 -18.99 9.65
CA GLY A 192 -12.38 -18.69 9.41
C GLY A 192 -11.58 -19.95 9.09
N THR A 193 -10.45 -19.76 8.48
CA THR A 193 -9.50 -20.80 8.15
C THR A 193 -8.11 -20.39 8.58
N SER A 194 -7.19 -21.31 8.75
CA SER A 194 -5.77 -21.01 8.99
C SER A 194 -5.10 -20.20 7.86
N LYS A 195 -5.74 -20.06 6.71
CA LYS A 195 -5.34 -19.16 5.63
C LYS A 195 -5.90 -17.76 5.90
N ARG A 196 -5.04 -16.84 6.28
CA ARG A 196 -5.38 -15.50 6.82
C ARG A 196 -6.29 -14.61 5.96
N ASP A 197 -6.31 -14.83 4.64
CA ASP A 197 -7.05 -13.98 3.69
C ASP A 197 -8.31 -14.64 3.13
N LEU A 198 -8.63 -15.86 3.59
CA LEU A 198 -9.75 -16.63 3.10
C LEU A 198 -10.61 -17.13 4.26
N VAL A 199 -11.89 -17.28 4.00
CA VAL A 199 -12.81 -18.01 4.86
C VAL A 199 -13.31 -19.24 4.11
N GLU A 200 -13.71 -20.27 4.83
CA GLU A 200 -14.19 -21.54 4.27
C GLU A 200 -15.70 -21.69 4.51
N MET A 201 -16.44 -22.01 3.47
CA MET A 201 -17.84 -22.39 3.60
C MET A 201 -17.95 -23.91 3.65
N LYS A 202 -18.52 -24.40 4.74
CA LYS A 202 -18.68 -25.82 5.10
C LYS A 202 -20.13 -26.25 4.97
N TYR A 203 -20.33 -27.57 4.94
CA TYR A 203 -21.66 -28.21 4.93
C TYR A 203 -22.46 -27.95 3.66
N VAL A 204 -21.85 -27.54 2.57
CA VAL A 204 -22.50 -27.44 1.27
C VAL A 204 -22.52 -28.81 0.61
N SER A 205 -23.69 -29.24 0.15
CA SER A 205 -23.84 -30.55 -0.51
C SER A 205 -22.88 -30.72 -1.68
N GLY A 206 -22.18 -31.84 -1.76
CA GLY A 206 -21.28 -32.17 -2.87
C GLY A 206 -21.99 -32.37 -4.22
N SER A 207 -23.34 -32.36 -4.24
CA SER A 207 -24.15 -32.38 -5.47
C SER A 207 -24.61 -30.98 -5.92
N ALA A 208 -24.29 -29.94 -5.15
CA ALA A 208 -24.64 -28.57 -5.52
C ALA A 208 -23.73 -28.05 -6.65
N ASP A 209 -24.31 -27.33 -7.60
CA ASP A 209 -23.52 -26.64 -8.64
C ASP A 209 -22.96 -25.33 -8.08
N VAL A 210 -21.67 -25.35 -7.71
CA VAL A 210 -20.97 -24.22 -7.15
C VAL A 210 -19.76 -23.89 -8.00
N GLN A 211 -19.67 -22.62 -8.41
CA GLN A 211 -18.59 -22.16 -9.29
C GLN A 211 -17.81 -20.98 -8.65
N PRO A 212 -16.50 -20.86 -8.91
CA PRO A 212 -15.76 -19.66 -8.60
C PRO A 212 -16.39 -18.41 -9.23
N GLY A 213 -16.28 -17.27 -8.54
CA GLY A 213 -16.89 -15.99 -8.94
C GLY A 213 -18.28 -15.76 -8.37
N GLN A 214 -18.95 -16.77 -7.81
CA GLN A 214 -20.25 -16.58 -7.17
C GLN A 214 -20.11 -15.82 -5.85
N LEU A 215 -21.11 -14.99 -5.54
CA LEU A 215 -21.16 -14.21 -4.32
C LEU A 215 -21.87 -14.97 -3.20
N VAL A 216 -21.41 -14.75 -1.98
CA VAL A 216 -21.97 -15.34 -0.77
C VAL A 216 -22.55 -14.25 0.12
N TYR A 217 -23.78 -14.47 0.60
CA TYR A 217 -24.51 -13.56 1.49
C TYR A 217 -24.92 -14.28 2.78
N THR A 218 -25.23 -13.51 3.83
CA THR A 218 -25.78 -14.06 5.07
C THR A 218 -27.23 -14.52 4.89
N THR A 219 -27.60 -15.64 5.53
CA THR A 219 -28.96 -16.20 5.46
C THR A 219 -29.95 -15.56 6.43
N GLY A 220 -29.46 -15.00 7.55
CA GLY A 220 -30.33 -14.56 8.65
C GLY A 220 -30.83 -15.67 9.58
N GLN A 221 -30.54 -16.94 9.28
CA GLN A 221 -31.09 -18.09 10.02
C GLN A 221 -30.30 -18.41 11.31
N ASP A 222 -29.08 -17.89 11.44
CA ASP A 222 -28.25 -18.07 12.63
C ASP A 222 -28.72 -17.23 13.82
N GLY A 223 -29.65 -16.29 13.63
CA GLY A 223 -30.16 -15.40 14.66
C GLY A 223 -29.12 -14.39 15.16
N ILE A 224 -28.03 -14.18 14.43
CA ILE A 224 -26.97 -13.21 14.77
C ILE A 224 -26.87 -12.17 13.65
N TYR A 225 -26.79 -12.63 12.42
CA TYR A 225 -26.62 -11.75 11.27
C TYR A 225 -27.95 -11.58 10.53
N PRO A 226 -28.37 -10.37 10.16
CA PRO A 226 -29.52 -10.20 9.27
C PRO A 226 -29.23 -10.80 7.89
N ALA A 227 -30.26 -11.22 7.19
CA ALA A 227 -30.12 -11.72 5.83
C ALA A 227 -29.64 -10.63 4.87
N GLY A 228 -28.80 -11.01 3.91
CA GLY A 228 -28.42 -10.13 2.79
C GLY A 228 -27.12 -9.35 2.99
N LEU A 229 -26.38 -9.56 4.05
CA LEU A 229 -25.04 -8.98 4.16
C LEU A 229 -24.07 -9.72 3.24
N LYS A 230 -23.35 -9.00 2.42
CA LYS A 230 -22.34 -9.57 1.54
C LYS A 230 -21.17 -10.10 2.38
N VAL A 231 -20.84 -11.38 2.21
CA VAL A 231 -19.71 -12.04 2.92
C VAL A 231 -18.47 -12.01 2.06
N GLY A 232 -18.56 -12.48 0.81
CA GLY A 232 -17.41 -12.55 -0.06
C GLY A 232 -17.73 -13.16 -1.42
N GLU A 233 -16.65 -13.47 -2.15
CA GLU A 233 -16.68 -14.11 -3.46
C GLU A 233 -15.93 -15.44 -3.40
N ILE A 234 -16.50 -16.47 -4.02
CA ILE A 234 -15.89 -17.80 -4.10
C ILE A 234 -14.67 -17.74 -5.03
N VAL A 235 -13.50 -18.12 -4.51
CA VAL A 235 -12.25 -18.13 -5.27
C VAL A 235 -11.80 -19.55 -5.63
N GLU A 236 -12.11 -20.55 -4.82
CA GLU A 236 -11.72 -21.94 -5.04
C GLU A 236 -12.84 -22.87 -4.55
N VAL A 237 -13.16 -23.86 -5.36
CA VAL A 237 -14.09 -24.93 -5.00
C VAL A 237 -13.36 -26.26 -5.13
N ARG A 238 -13.25 -27.00 -4.05
CA ARG A 238 -12.82 -28.39 -4.06
C ARG A 238 -14.05 -29.27 -4.06
N SER A 239 -14.30 -29.84 -5.21
CA SER A 239 -15.49 -30.65 -5.44
C SER A 239 -15.57 -31.83 -4.47
N GLY A 240 -16.71 -31.94 -3.81
CA GLY A 240 -17.07 -33.11 -3.01
C GLY A 240 -17.68 -34.22 -3.88
N SER A 241 -18.43 -35.07 -3.25
CA SER A 241 -19.22 -36.12 -3.88
C SER A 241 -20.61 -36.19 -3.23
N ALA A 242 -21.45 -37.10 -3.66
CA ALA A 242 -22.79 -37.27 -3.06
C ALA A 242 -22.73 -37.48 -1.53
N THR A 243 -21.59 -38.01 -1.01
CA THR A 243 -21.41 -38.28 0.43
C THR A 243 -20.41 -37.35 1.11
N VAL A 244 -19.65 -36.56 0.36
CA VAL A 244 -18.62 -35.64 0.88
C VAL A 244 -19.00 -34.22 0.50
N PRO A 245 -19.13 -33.30 1.45
CA PRO A 245 -19.43 -31.90 1.17
C PRO A 245 -18.33 -31.24 0.33
N HIS A 246 -18.70 -30.18 -0.38
CA HIS A 246 -17.72 -29.28 -0.99
C HIS A 246 -16.89 -28.57 0.07
N GLN A 247 -15.61 -28.32 -0.24
CA GLN A 247 -14.77 -27.34 0.46
C GLN A 247 -14.68 -26.09 -0.41
N ILE A 248 -15.27 -24.99 0.07
CA ILE A 248 -15.41 -23.75 -0.71
C ILE A 248 -14.63 -22.65 -0.01
N PHE A 249 -13.64 -22.10 -0.69
CA PHE A 249 -12.86 -20.97 -0.18
C PHE A 249 -13.39 -19.67 -0.75
N ILE A 250 -13.63 -18.73 0.15
CA ILE A 250 -14.24 -17.44 -0.13
C ILE A 250 -13.25 -16.34 0.25
N ARG A 251 -13.05 -15.39 -0.65
CA ARG A 251 -12.36 -14.14 -0.33
C ARG A 251 -13.36 -13.17 0.24
N PRO A 252 -13.20 -12.71 1.50
CA PRO A 252 -14.06 -11.69 2.09
C PRO A 252 -14.15 -10.45 1.21
N SER A 253 -15.35 -9.90 1.03
CA SER A 253 -15.53 -8.63 0.30
C SER A 253 -15.05 -7.44 1.09
N ALA A 254 -15.05 -7.53 2.42
CA ALA A 254 -14.50 -6.52 3.30
C ALA A 254 -12.98 -6.62 3.38
N ALA A 255 -12.29 -5.47 3.37
CA ALA A 255 -10.84 -5.40 3.51
C ALA A 255 -10.41 -5.62 4.97
N ILE A 256 -10.46 -6.89 5.45
CA ILE A 256 -10.26 -7.25 6.87
C ILE A 256 -8.89 -6.83 7.39
N ASN A 257 -7.86 -6.82 6.54
CA ASN A 257 -6.48 -6.50 6.93
C ASN A 257 -6.25 -5.01 7.21
N SER A 258 -7.03 -4.14 6.59
CA SER A 258 -6.87 -2.67 6.62
C SER A 258 -8.07 -1.93 7.20
N ILE A 259 -8.83 -2.58 8.09
CA ILE A 259 -10.02 -1.97 8.71
C ILE A 259 -9.59 -0.80 9.58
N LYS A 260 -10.09 0.40 9.29
CA LYS A 260 -9.94 1.60 10.12
C LYS A 260 -11.27 2.02 10.74
N GLU A 261 -12.34 2.05 9.94
CA GLU A 261 -13.69 2.37 10.38
C GLU A 261 -14.65 1.23 10.03
N VAL A 262 -15.67 1.06 10.87
CA VAL A 262 -16.71 0.03 10.74
C VAL A 262 -18.08 0.58 11.09
N GLY A 263 -19.13 -0.07 10.60
CA GLY A 263 -20.51 0.16 11.01
C GLY A 263 -20.98 -0.99 11.90
N VAL A 264 -21.39 -0.68 13.12
CA VAL A 264 -22.11 -1.64 13.97
C VAL A 264 -23.59 -1.55 13.63
N LEU A 265 -24.18 -2.65 13.17
CA LEU A 265 -25.62 -2.73 12.94
C LEU A 265 -26.33 -2.88 14.28
N LEU A 266 -27.15 -1.89 14.65
CA LEU A 266 -28.01 -1.98 15.83
C LEU A 266 -29.19 -2.90 15.52
N TYR A 267 -28.85 -4.17 15.29
CA TYR A 267 -29.78 -5.24 14.99
C TYR A 267 -30.05 -6.06 16.22
N GLU A 268 -31.30 -6.22 16.56
CA GLU A 268 -31.77 -7.15 17.57
C GLU A 268 -32.39 -8.34 16.86
N PRO A 269 -31.81 -9.53 16.98
CA PRO A 269 -32.37 -10.71 16.36
C PRO A 269 -33.76 -11.01 16.96
N PRO A 270 -34.69 -11.58 16.19
CA PRO A 270 -35.96 -12.01 16.74
C PRO A 270 -35.73 -12.96 17.92
N PRO A 271 -36.56 -12.88 18.97
CA PRO A 271 -36.38 -13.74 20.11
C PRO A 271 -36.39 -15.21 19.65
N LYS A 272 -35.40 -15.98 20.13
CA LYS A 272 -35.42 -17.42 19.92
C LYS A 272 -36.71 -17.96 20.53
N VAL A 273 -37.56 -18.54 19.71
CA VAL A 273 -38.73 -19.27 20.23
C VAL A 273 -38.12 -20.47 20.95
N GLU A 274 -38.08 -20.44 22.28
CA GLU A 274 -37.79 -21.62 23.07
C GLU A 274 -38.94 -22.60 22.78
N PHE A 275 -38.60 -23.69 22.13
CA PHE A 275 -39.53 -24.79 21.91
C PHE A 275 -39.75 -25.51 23.25
N ASP A 276 -40.35 -24.85 24.20
CA ASP A 276 -40.76 -25.43 25.46
C ASP A 276 -42.08 -26.25 25.30
N GLN A 277 -42.60 -26.25 24.07
CA GLN A 277 -43.70 -27.16 23.70
C GLN A 277 -43.09 -28.53 23.44
N LYS A 278 -43.16 -29.44 24.44
CA LYS A 278 -42.99 -30.87 24.22
C LYS A 278 -43.81 -31.27 23.00
N LEU A 279 -43.16 -31.73 21.97
CA LEU A 279 -43.84 -32.23 20.78
C LEU A 279 -44.99 -33.13 21.21
N PRO A 280 -46.22 -33.02 20.67
CA PRO A 280 -47.40 -33.78 21.10
C PRO A 280 -47.15 -35.29 21.10
N ASN A 281 -46.19 -35.80 20.34
CA ASN A 281 -45.81 -37.21 20.26
C ASN A 281 -44.77 -37.65 21.28
N ALA A 282 -44.10 -36.75 22.01
CA ALA A 282 -43.10 -37.09 23.03
C ALA A 282 -43.75 -37.55 24.36
N LEU A 283 -45.04 -37.42 24.49
CA LEU A 283 -45.81 -37.83 25.70
C LEU A 283 -46.31 -39.29 25.69
N LYS A 284 -46.08 -40.06 24.61
CA LYS A 284 -46.58 -41.43 24.50
C LYS A 284 -45.67 -42.53 25.05
N ASP A 285 -44.39 -42.24 25.29
CA ASP A 285 -43.42 -43.28 25.68
C ASP A 285 -43.13 -43.41 27.19
N THR A 286 -43.79 -42.60 28.05
CA THR A 286 -43.55 -42.69 29.50
C THR A 286 -44.64 -43.41 30.31
N LYS A 287 -45.57 -44.11 29.64
CA LYS A 287 -46.52 -44.99 30.35
C LYS A 287 -46.44 -46.42 29.85
N LYS A 288 -45.31 -47.09 30.06
CA LYS A 288 -45.19 -48.53 30.16
C LYS A 288 -44.01 -48.88 31.07
N LYS A 289 -44.30 -48.86 32.36
CA LYS A 289 -43.77 -49.79 33.34
C LYS A 289 -44.73 -49.77 34.53
#